data_ada30529b01cb3e403c6b54a5a0e8a88
#
_entry.id   ada30529b01cb3e403c6b54a5a0e8a88
#
_cell.length_a   1.000
_cell.length_b   1.000
_cell.length_c   1.000
_cell.angle_alpha   90.00
_cell.angle_beta   90.00
_cell.angle_gamma   90.00
#
_symmetry.space_group_name_H-M   'P 1'
#
loop_
_entity.id
_entity.type
_entity.pdbx_description
1 polymer ?
#
loop_
_entity_poly.entity_id
_entity_poly.type
_entity_poly.pdbx_seq_one_letter_code
_entity_poly.pdbx_strand_id
1 'polypeptide(L)'
;LKTGMSSVLRLSPQQFSDGNVSYKKEIFLMCESGGTLEFHIEPVLPMTKLVIYGSTPAVEALAKMGEILDYEIYALAPGISEIDLPDGVIKMEEFSAIEGQCVAVVAAQGEGDLRALKAAIASKPEFLSLIASKKKSKSLLKQLANDGIRQDEIDSIKFPAGLDIGAVTPQEIAVSIIAELVQQKMAKAHEDKIILEVSEPNNGKPKDPICGMLVDPLTADHSSDYEGITFYFCCGGCKERFETEPAAYV
;
A
#
# COMPACT_ATOMS: atom_id res chain seq x y z
N LEU A 1 -7.91 -4.21 -4.91
CA LEU A 1 -8.34 -4.44 -3.52
C LEU A 1 -7.31 -3.99 -2.48
N LYS A 2 -6.01 -3.89 -2.83
CA LYS A 2 -4.94 -3.46 -1.89
C LYS A 2 -4.98 -1.96 -1.52
N THR A 3 -5.73 -1.15 -2.25
CA THR A 3 -5.79 0.31 -2.02
C THR A 3 -6.81 0.75 -0.96
N GLY A 4 -7.60 -0.17 -0.40
CA GLY A 4 -8.67 0.18 0.54
C GLY A 4 -9.86 0.94 -0.07
N MET A 5 -9.85 1.19 -1.38
CA MET A 5 -10.98 1.85 -2.04
C MET A 5 -12.04 0.84 -2.46
N SER A 6 -13.30 1.17 -2.19
CA SER A 6 -14.44 0.40 -2.71
C SER A 6 -14.44 0.43 -4.23
N SER A 7 -14.82 -0.68 -4.84
CA SER A 7 -14.86 -0.82 -6.29
C SER A 7 -16.10 -1.57 -6.73
N VAL A 8 -16.54 -1.34 -7.97
CA VAL A 8 -17.64 -2.07 -8.59
C VAL A 8 -17.05 -3.01 -9.63
N LEU A 9 -17.33 -4.30 -9.48
CA LEU A 9 -17.03 -5.32 -10.48
C LEU A 9 -18.30 -5.66 -11.24
N ARG A 10 -18.31 -5.40 -12.55
CA ARG A 10 -19.42 -5.74 -13.42
C ARG A 10 -19.03 -6.90 -14.33
N LEU A 11 -19.86 -7.92 -14.33
CA LEU A 11 -19.76 -9.08 -15.22
C LEU A 11 -20.89 -8.98 -16.23
N SER A 12 -20.58 -8.85 -17.53
CA SER A 12 -21.59 -8.67 -18.55
C SER A 12 -21.21 -9.41 -19.85
N PRO A 13 -22.17 -10.00 -20.56
CA PRO A 13 -21.96 -10.56 -21.90
C PRO A 13 -21.91 -9.48 -23.00
N GLN A 14 -22.09 -8.20 -22.67
CA GLN A 14 -22.02 -7.09 -23.60
C GLN A 14 -20.84 -6.20 -23.26
N GLN A 15 -20.04 -5.81 -24.26
CA GLN A 15 -19.05 -4.76 -24.11
C GLN A 15 -19.77 -3.41 -23.99
N PHE A 16 -19.53 -2.71 -22.89
CA PHE A 16 -19.99 -1.34 -22.71
C PHE A 16 -18.87 -0.37 -23.04
N SER A 17 -19.18 0.62 -23.87
CA SER A 17 -18.27 1.68 -24.28
C SER A 17 -18.27 2.89 -23.32
N ASP A 18 -18.78 2.73 -22.11
CA ASP A 18 -18.81 3.84 -21.15
C ASP A 18 -17.46 4.03 -20.49
N GLY A 19 -16.95 5.24 -20.66
CA GLY A 19 -15.61 5.68 -20.32
C GLY A 19 -15.08 5.21 -18.97
N ASN A 20 -13.80 5.00 -18.99
CA ASN A 20 -12.94 4.56 -17.89
C ASN A 20 -13.23 5.30 -16.58
N VAL A 21 -14.08 4.75 -15.73
CA VAL A 21 -14.34 5.27 -14.38
C VAL A 21 -13.42 4.50 -13.45
N SER A 22 -12.49 5.18 -12.84
CA SER A 22 -11.36 4.67 -12.03
C SER A 22 -11.74 3.64 -10.94
N TYR A 23 -13.01 3.52 -10.58
CA TYR A 23 -13.53 2.63 -9.54
C TYR A 23 -14.33 1.44 -10.08
N LYS A 24 -14.46 1.29 -11.42
CA LYS A 24 -15.28 0.24 -12.03
C LYS A 24 -14.43 -0.67 -12.90
N LYS A 25 -14.37 -1.95 -12.55
CA LYS A 25 -13.73 -2.99 -13.36
C LYS A 25 -14.83 -3.78 -14.08
N GLU A 26 -14.76 -3.84 -15.39
CA GLU A 26 -15.67 -4.65 -16.21
C GLU A 26 -14.95 -5.91 -16.67
N ILE A 27 -15.62 -7.05 -16.52
CA ILE A 27 -15.17 -8.33 -17.05
C ILE A 27 -16.23 -8.83 -18.00
N PHE A 28 -15.81 -9.07 -19.23
CA PHE A 28 -16.67 -9.67 -20.25
C PHE A 28 -16.82 -11.17 -19.97
N LEU A 29 -18.05 -11.64 -19.84
CA LEU A 29 -18.37 -13.06 -19.69
C LEU A 29 -19.21 -13.51 -20.87
N MET A 30 -18.72 -14.47 -21.61
CA MET A 30 -19.50 -15.18 -22.61
C MET A 30 -20.30 -16.31 -21.94
N CYS A 31 -21.43 -15.96 -21.34
CA CYS A 31 -22.41 -16.93 -20.87
C CYS A 31 -23.66 -16.83 -21.73
N GLU A 32 -24.24 -17.97 -22.10
CA GLU A 32 -25.51 -18.06 -22.85
C GLU A 32 -26.70 -17.44 -22.09
N SER A 33 -26.55 -17.16 -20.79
CA SER A 33 -27.61 -16.65 -19.94
C SER A 33 -27.92 -15.15 -20.08
N GLY A 34 -27.14 -14.39 -20.85
CA GLY A 34 -27.43 -12.98 -21.21
C GLY A 34 -27.60 -11.98 -20.07
N GLY A 35 -27.29 -12.36 -18.82
CA GLY A 35 -27.46 -11.51 -17.65
C GLY A 35 -26.22 -10.68 -17.30
N THR A 36 -26.45 -9.53 -16.65
CA THR A 36 -25.39 -8.70 -16.08
C THR A 36 -25.39 -8.84 -14.57
N LEU A 37 -24.21 -9.03 -13.96
CA LEU A 37 -24.00 -9.04 -12.52
C LEU A 37 -23.12 -7.86 -12.12
N GLU A 38 -23.51 -7.15 -11.08
CA GLU A 38 -22.70 -6.12 -10.45
C GLU A 38 -22.38 -6.52 -9.01
N PHE A 39 -21.10 -6.48 -8.65
CA PHE A 39 -20.61 -6.71 -7.31
C PHE A 39 -20.05 -5.41 -6.77
N HIS A 40 -20.56 -4.94 -5.65
CA HIS A 40 -19.91 -3.91 -4.87
C HIS A 40 -18.89 -4.58 -3.96
N ILE A 41 -17.62 -4.23 -4.13
CA ILE A 41 -16.51 -4.81 -3.37
C ILE A 41 -16.00 -3.73 -2.43
N GLU A 42 -16.19 -3.95 -1.14
CA GLU A 42 -15.67 -3.11 -0.07
C GLU A 42 -14.57 -3.89 0.67
N PRO A 43 -13.28 -3.51 0.47
CA PRO A 43 -12.20 -4.22 1.13
C PRO A 43 -12.13 -3.84 2.61
N VAL A 44 -12.13 -4.83 3.48
CA VAL A 44 -11.81 -4.65 4.90
C VAL A 44 -10.31 -4.88 5.05
N LEU A 45 -9.56 -3.80 5.24
CA LEU A 45 -8.12 -3.87 5.49
C LEU A 45 -7.85 -3.85 6.99
N PRO A 46 -6.82 -4.56 7.47
CA PRO A 46 -6.39 -4.41 8.86
C PRO A 46 -5.93 -2.96 9.10
N MET A 47 -6.22 -2.43 10.28
CA MET A 47 -5.79 -1.11 10.68
C MET A 47 -4.26 -1.07 10.69
N THR A 48 -3.69 -0.04 10.05
CA THR A 48 -2.24 0.17 10.10
C THR A 48 -1.87 0.70 11.49
N LYS A 49 -0.83 0.15 12.10
CA LYS A 49 -0.32 0.61 13.39
C LYS A 49 0.52 1.88 13.21
N LEU A 50 0.20 2.93 13.98
CA LEU A 50 1.07 4.09 14.17
C LEU A 50 1.80 3.93 15.49
N VAL A 51 3.10 3.66 15.44
CA VAL A 51 3.94 3.45 16.61
C VAL A 51 4.78 4.70 16.88
N ILE A 52 4.55 5.34 18.02
CA ILE A 52 5.18 6.60 18.39
C ILE A 52 6.12 6.33 19.58
N TYR A 53 7.41 6.50 19.37
CA TYR A 53 8.45 6.31 20.38
C TYR A 53 8.86 7.66 20.96
N GLY A 54 8.43 7.95 22.17
CA GLY A 54 8.77 9.18 22.88
C GLY A 54 7.62 9.77 23.69
N SER A 55 7.91 10.89 24.35
CA SER A 55 6.98 11.59 25.24
C SER A 55 6.98 13.11 25.04
N THR A 56 7.41 13.57 23.88
CA THR A 56 7.42 15.01 23.55
C THR A 56 6.01 15.54 23.25
N PRO A 57 5.77 16.86 23.29
CA PRO A 57 4.46 17.42 22.93
C PRO A 57 3.95 17.05 21.55
N ALA A 58 4.86 16.67 20.62
CA ALA A 58 4.48 16.20 19.29
C ALA A 58 3.82 14.82 19.34
N VAL A 59 4.07 14.00 20.36
CA VAL A 59 3.46 12.67 20.52
C VAL A 59 1.96 12.77 20.73
N GLU A 60 1.52 13.69 21.60
CA GLU A 60 0.10 13.95 21.84
C GLU A 60 -0.62 14.41 20.55
N ALA A 61 -0.01 15.34 19.82
CA ALA A 61 -0.56 15.84 18.56
C ALA A 61 -0.63 14.73 17.50
N LEU A 62 0.41 13.91 17.38
CA LEU A 62 0.44 12.76 16.46
C LEU A 62 -0.62 11.73 16.82
N ALA A 63 -0.80 11.41 18.12
CA ALA A 63 -1.81 10.46 18.56
C ALA A 63 -3.22 10.94 18.20
N LYS A 64 -3.55 12.20 18.48
CA LYS A 64 -4.86 12.80 18.14
C LYS A 64 -5.13 12.78 16.63
N MET A 65 -4.13 13.06 15.81
CA MET A 65 -4.28 13.03 14.34
C MET A 65 -4.33 11.60 13.79
N GLY A 66 -3.59 10.69 14.39
CA GLY A 66 -3.63 9.28 14.04
C GLY A 66 -5.00 8.64 14.29
N GLU A 67 -5.67 9.02 15.39
CA GLU A 67 -7.03 8.60 15.70
C GLU A 67 -8.03 9.02 14.61
N ILE A 68 -7.95 10.27 14.13
CA ILE A 68 -8.81 10.79 13.05
C ILE A 68 -8.63 9.99 11.74
N LEU A 69 -7.47 9.38 11.54
CA LEU A 69 -7.14 8.60 10.35
C LEU A 69 -7.27 7.08 10.56
N ASP A 70 -7.94 6.67 11.62
CA ASP A 70 -8.22 5.27 11.97
C ASP A 70 -6.94 4.40 12.09
N TYR A 71 -5.85 4.96 12.64
CA TYR A 71 -4.68 4.18 13.02
C TYR A 71 -4.89 3.48 14.37
N GLU A 72 -4.38 2.25 14.50
CA GLU A 72 -4.17 1.62 15.80
C GLU A 72 -2.89 2.21 16.42
N ILE A 73 -3.03 3.01 17.49
CA ILE A 73 -1.94 3.86 17.99
C ILE A 73 -1.25 3.22 19.20
N TYR A 74 0.06 3.11 19.08
CA TYR A 74 0.96 2.70 20.16
C TYR A 74 1.86 3.88 20.55
N ALA A 75 1.91 4.23 21.81
CA ALA A 75 2.81 5.25 22.35
C ALA A 75 3.74 4.62 23.40
N LEU A 76 5.05 4.70 23.15
CA LEU A 76 6.05 4.01 23.95
C LEU A 76 7.07 5.02 24.50
N ALA A 77 7.13 5.17 25.81
CA ALA A 77 8.18 5.91 26.49
C ALA A 77 8.12 5.69 28.00
N PRO A 78 9.22 5.79 28.73
CA PRO A 78 9.17 5.94 30.19
C PRO A 78 8.31 7.14 30.59
N GLY A 79 7.35 6.94 31.50
CA GLY A 79 6.41 7.97 31.96
C GLY A 79 5.26 8.30 30.98
N ILE A 80 5.03 7.49 29.95
CA ILE A 80 3.98 7.72 28.95
C ILE A 80 2.57 7.66 29.56
N SER A 81 2.39 6.92 30.64
CA SER A 81 1.12 6.83 31.37
C SER A 81 0.66 8.17 31.96
N GLU A 82 1.58 9.09 32.23
CA GLU A 82 1.31 10.42 32.78
C GLU A 82 0.89 11.42 31.69
N ILE A 83 1.07 11.06 30.41
CA ILE A 83 0.73 11.94 29.28
C ILE A 83 -0.74 11.76 28.91
N ASP A 84 -1.42 12.89 28.71
CA ASP A 84 -2.80 12.92 28.25
C ASP A 84 -2.86 12.57 26.75
N LEU A 85 -3.27 11.34 26.45
CA LEU A 85 -3.44 10.81 25.10
C LEU A 85 -4.88 10.34 24.91
N PRO A 86 -5.39 10.25 23.68
CA PRO A 86 -6.72 9.71 23.39
C PRO A 86 -6.95 8.32 24.00
N ASP A 87 -8.18 8.00 24.36
CA ASP A 87 -8.55 6.77 25.08
C ASP A 87 -8.18 5.47 24.35
N GLY A 88 -8.15 5.49 23.02
CA GLY A 88 -7.79 4.35 22.18
C GLY A 88 -6.29 4.06 22.06
N VAL A 89 -5.43 4.90 22.66
CA VAL A 89 -3.96 4.74 22.54
C VAL A 89 -3.44 3.67 23.49
N ILE A 90 -2.70 2.71 22.95
CA ILE A 90 -2.00 1.69 23.74
C ILE A 90 -0.69 2.27 24.25
N LYS A 91 -0.63 2.52 25.57
CA LYS A 91 0.55 3.10 26.27
C LYS A 91 1.47 2.01 26.78
N MET A 92 2.77 2.14 26.54
CA MET A 92 3.80 1.20 27.00
C MET A 92 4.97 1.96 27.60
N GLU A 93 5.35 1.63 28.86
CA GLU A 93 6.39 2.33 29.64
C GLU A 93 7.81 2.08 29.14
N GLU A 94 8.01 1.09 28.28
CA GLU A 94 9.32 0.73 27.76
C GLU A 94 9.36 0.78 26.23
N PHE A 95 10.50 1.17 25.69
CA PHE A 95 10.76 1.07 24.26
C PHE A 95 10.95 -0.41 23.90
N SER A 96 9.99 -0.95 23.16
CA SER A 96 9.99 -2.32 22.66
C SER A 96 9.59 -2.37 21.18
N ALA A 97 9.93 -3.46 20.51
CA ALA A 97 9.47 -3.69 19.15
C ALA A 97 7.97 -4.04 19.12
N ILE A 98 7.25 -3.52 18.15
CA ILE A 98 5.85 -3.82 17.90
C ILE A 98 5.76 -4.72 16.67
N GLU A 99 5.12 -5.86 16.80
CA GLU A 99 4.94 -6.81 15.70
C GLU A 99 3.80 -6.42 14.76
N GLY A 100 3.94 -6.80 13.49
CA GLY A 100 2.96 -6.60 12.44
C GLY A 100 3.21 -5.36 11.60
N GLN A 101 2.31 -5.09 10.65
CA GLN A 101 2.43 -3.96 9.74
C GLN A 101 2.28 -2.64 10.48
N CYS A 102 3.30 -1.79 10.44
CA CYS A 102 3.31 -0.53 11.16
C CYS A 102 4.10 0.56 10.43
N VAL A 103 3.79 1.80 10.77
CA VAL A 103 4.63 2.98 10.53
C VAL A 103 5.13 3.50 11.88
N ALA A 104 6.36 3.99 11.94
CA ALA A 104 6.98 4.39 13.19
C ALA A 104 7.51 5.84 13.15
N VAL A 105 7.29 6.55 14.24
CA VAL A 105 7.80 7.91 14.46
C VAL A 105 8.58 7.95 15.76
N VAL A 106 9.84 8.36 15.70
CA VAL A 106 10.66 8.56 16.90
C VAL A 106 10.66 10.03 17.27
N ALA A 107 10.08 10.34 18.43
CA ALA A 107 9.89 11.67 19.00
C ALA A 107 10.44 11.73 20.46
N ALA A 108 11.51 10.99 20.75
CA ALA A 108 12.16 10.96 22.02
C ALA A 108 13.11 12.16 22.19
N GLN A 109 13.58 12.41 23.41
CA GLN A 109 14.56 13.45 23.71
C GLN A 109 15.72 12.88 24.57
N GLY A 110 16.92 13.41 24.34
CA GLY A 110 18.09 13.10 25.12
C GLY A 110 18.64 11.68 24.92
N GLU A 111 18.95 10.98 26.01
CA GLU A 111 19.52 9.62 25.97
C GLU A 111 18.53 8.55 25.47
N GLY A 112 17.22 8.84 25.49
CA GLY A 112 16.17 7.95 25.02
C GLY A 112 16.16 7.73 23.50
N ASP A 113 16.68 8.68 22.72
CA ASP A 113 16.60 8.64 21.25
C ASP A 113 17.22 7.37 20.64
N LEU A 114 18.39 6.97 21.11
CA LEU A 114 19.08 5.79 20.58
C LEU A 114 18.33 4.48 20.90
N ARG A 115 17.80 4.38 22.14
CA ARG A 115 17.00 3.23 22.54
C ARG A 115 15.69 3.16 21.77
N ALA A 116 15.02 4.29 21.62
CA ALA A 116 13.80 4.42 20.84
C ALA A 116 14.01 4.04 19.36
N LEU A 117 15.09 4.54 18.73
CA LEU A 117 15.45 4.18 17.36
C LEU A 117 15.71 2.68 17.18
N LYS A 118 16.45 2.05 18.10
CA LYS A 118 16.71 0.61 18.07
C LYS A 118 15.42 -0.20 18.17
N ALA A 119 14.51 0.17 19.06
CA ALA A 119 13.21 -0.47 19.19
C ALA A 119 12.33 -0.27 17.94
N ALA A 120 12.35 0.94 17.38
CA ALA A 120 11.64 1.25 16.15
C ALA A 120 12.16 0.44 14.94
N ILE A 121 13.48 0.31 14.76
CA ILE A 121 14.10 -0.51 13.74
C ILE A 121 13.72 -1.99 13.91
N ALA A 122 13.76 -2.49 15.14
CA ALA A 122 13.39 -3.87 15.45
C ALA A 122 11.92 -4.21 15.14
N SER A 123 11.03 -3.22 15.10
CA SER A 123 9.64 -3.37 14.65
C SER A 123 9.51 -3.58 13.14
N LYS A 124 10.57 -3.36 12.37
CA LYS A 124 10.59 -3.44 10.88
C LYS A 124 9.44 -2.67 10.24
N PRO A 125 9.28 -1.38 10.57
CA PRO A 125 8.17 -0.60 10.06
C PRO A 125 8.29 -0.37 8.56
N GLU A 126 7.17 -0.18 7.89
CA GLU A 126 7.14 0.18 6.48
C GLU A 126 7.69 1.58 6.21
N PHE A 127 7.60 2.45 7.21
CA PHE A 127 8.15 3.79 7.19
C PHE A 127 8.62 4.17 8.59
N LEU A 128 9.84 4.66 8.70
CA LEU A 128 10.45 5.12 9.96
C LEU A 128 10.93 6.56 9.82
N SER A 129 10.43 7.44 10.67
CA SER A 129 10.87 8.83 10.71
C SER A 129 11.35 9.28 12.10
N LEU A 130 12.24 10.26 12.10
CA LEU A 130 12.88 10.79 13.30
C LEU A 130 12.66 12.30 13.43
N ILE A 131 12.03 12.72 14.52
CA ILE A 131 11.91 14.14 14.91
C ILE A 131 13.22 14.55 15.61
N ALA A 132 14.15 15.07 14.83
CA ALA A 132 15.40 15.60 15.37
C ALA A 132 16.01 16.62 14.40
N SER A 133 16.87 17.52 14.95
CA SER A 133 17.65 18.41 14.12
C SER A 133 18.63 17.62 13.24
N LYS A 134 18.98 18.14 12.06
CA LYS A 134 19.96 17.52 11.12
C LYS A 134 21.26 17.12 11.81
N LYS A 135 21.76 17.96 12.76
CA LYS A 135 23.01 17.69 13.50
C LYS A 135 22.84 16.48 14.42
N LYS A 136 21.72 16.43 15.18
CA LYS A 136 21.41 15.35 16.11
C LYS A 136 21.18 14.03 15.39
N SER A 137 20.40 14.05 14.30
CA SER A 137 20.14 12.87 13.47
C SER A 137 21.45 12.24 12.98
N LYS A 138 22.36 13.02 12.39
CA LYS A 138 23.67 12.51 11.93
C LYS A 138 24.48 11.85 13.05
N SER A 139 24.43 12.39 14.27
CA SER A 139 25.10 11.80 15.44
C SER A 139 24.50 10.46 15.82
N LEU A 140 23.15 10.39 15.86
CA LEU A 140 22.43 9.16 16.21
C LEU A 140 22.64 8.05 15.18
N LEU A 141 22.58 8.38 13.87
CA LEU A 141 22.83 7.40 12.81
C LEU A 141 24.25 6.82 12.88
N LYS A 142 25.26 7.66 13.20
CA LYS A 142 26.62 7.20 13.42
C LYS A 142 26.73 6.25 14.64
N GLN A 143 25.97 6.50 15.70
CA GLN A 143 25.94 5.62 16.87
C GLN A 143 25.27 4.28 16.53
N LEU A 144 24.16 4.27 15.77
CA LEU A 144 23.52 3.06 15.27
C LEU A 144 24.49 2.19 14.46
N ALA A 145 25.27 2.80 13.55
CA ALA A 145 26.28 2.10 12.77
C ALA A 145 27.37 1.49 13.66
N ASN A 146 27.84 2.21 14.67
CA ASN A 146 28.81 1.69 15.63
C ASN A 146 28.25 0.54 16.48
N ASP A 147 26.95 0.52 16.72
CA ASP A 147 26.24 -0.52 17.47
C ASP A 147 25.87 -1.74 16.59
N GLY A 148 26.31 -1.73 15.32
CA GLY A 148 26.16 -2.87 14.40
C GLY A 148 24.82 -2.95 13.68
N ILE A 149 24.01 -1.88 13.68
CA ILE A 149 22.79 -1.80 12.86
C ILE A 149 23.21 -1.74 11.38
N ARG A 150 22.52 -2.46 10.52
CA ARG A 150 22.84 -2.54 9.09
C ARG A 150 22.66 -1.19 8.42
N GLN A 151 23.49 -0.92 7.42
CA GLN A 151 23.47 0.37 6.72
C GLN A 151 22.15 0.61 5.97
N ASP A 152 21.55 -0.42 5.39
CA ASP A 152 20.26 -0.32 4.72
C ASP A 152 19.12 0.07 5.66
N GLU A 153 19.13 -0.43 6.91
CA GLU A 153 18.17 -0.04 7.95
C GLU A 153 18.38 1.42 8.39
N ILE A 154 19.64 1.86 8.49
CA ILE A 154 19.98 3.24 8.83
C ILE A 154 19.55 4.21 7.72
N ASP A 155 19.79 3.84 6.46
CA ASP A 155 19.48 4.67 5.28
C ASP A 155 17.95 4.78 5.06
N SER A 156 17.17 3.83 5.57
CA SER A 156 15.71 3.89 5.52
C SER A 156 15.09 4.90 6.49
N ILE A 157 15.85 5.41 7.47
CA ILE A 157 15.35 6.36 8.46
C ILE A 157 15.20 7.75 7.84
N LYS A 158 13.97 8.21 7.72
CA LYS A 158 13.66 9.56 7.22
C LYS A 158 13.92 10.61 8.32
N PHE A 159 14.72 11.62 8.00
CA PHE A 159 14.95 12.79 8.85
C PHE A 159 15.26 14.06 8.06
N PRO A 160 14.80 15.21 8.50
CA PRO A 160 13.79 15.42 9.54
C PRO A 160 12.47 14.72 9.20
N ALA A 161 11.72 14.31 10.22
CA ALA A 161 10.39 13.77 10.03
C ALA A 161 9.43 14.84 9.48
N GLY A 162 8.52 14.42 8.61
CA GLY A 162 7.50 15.27 8.02
C GLY A 162 7.92 15.95 6.72
N LEU A 163 6.92 16.47 6.01
CA LEU A 163 7.11 17.30 4.83
C LEU A 163 7.63 18.68 5.25
N ASP A 164 8.47 19.29 4.41
CA ASP A 164 8.95 20.67 4.64
C ASP A 164 7.84 21.69 4.30
N ILE A 165 7.01 21.97 5.29
CA ILE A 165 5.91 22.95 5.20
C ILE A 165 6.16 24.20 6.07
N GLY A 166 7.36 24.34 6.64
CA GLY A 166 7.68 25.42 7.56
C GLY A 166 7.09 25.21 8.96
N ALA A 167 6.79 23.99 9.37
CA ALA A 167 6.21 23.66 10.67
C ALA A 167 7.14 24.04 11.83
N VAL A 168 6.57 24.70 12.86
CA VAL A 168 7.29 25.20 14.05
C VAL A 168 6.70 24.63 15.34
N THR A 169 5.38 24.62 15.46
CA THR A 169 4.69 24.12 16.65
C THR A 169 4.59 22.59 16.65
N PRO A 170 4.43 21.94 17.83
CA PRO A 170 4.22 20.50 17.91
C PRO A 170 3.06 20.00 17.04
N GLN A 171 1.98 20.76 16.97
CA GLN A 171 0.79 20.45 16.15
C GLN A 171 1.11 20.53 14.65
N GLU A 172 1.81 21.56 14.21
CA GLU A 172 2.23 21.70 12.80
C GLU A 172 3.22 20.62 12.40
N ILE A 173 4.14 20.24 13.30
CA ILE A 173 5.06 19.11 13.09
C ILE A 173 4.25 17.82 12.92
N ALA A 174 3.25 17.58 13.76
CA ALA A 174 2.38 16.42 13.64
C ALA A 174 1.62 16.41 12.29
N VAL A 175 1.08 17.56 11.86
CA VAL A 175 0.44 17.71 10.53
C VAL A 175 1.42 17.33 9.41
N SER A 176 2.66 17.84 9.47
CA SER A 176 3.66 17.57 8.43
C SER A 176 4.03 16.09 8.35
N ILE A 177 4.10 15.40 9.49
CA ILE A 177 4.40 13.97 9.57
C ILE A 177 3.22 13.14 9.05
N ILE A 178 2.01 13.45 9.48
CA ILE A 178 0.81 12.76 9.00
C ILE A 178 0.65 12.93 7.48
N ALA A 179 0.89 14.12 6.96
CA ALA A 179 0.85 14.36 5.51
C ALA A 179 1.91 13.51 4.76
N GLU A 180 3.11 13.38 5.33
CA GLU A 180 4.15 12.50 4.76
C GLU A 180 3.74 11.02 4.80
N LEU A 181 3.14 10.54 5.90
CA LEU A 181 2.63 9.16 6.00
C LEU A 181 1.56 8.87 4.96
N VAL A 182 0.62 9.80 4.75
CA VAL A 182 -0.40 9.69 3.68
C VAL A 182 0.24 9.65 2.31
N GLN A 183 1.24 10.49 2.04
CA GLN A 183 1.96 10.50 0.78
C GLN A 183 2.67 9.16 0.51
N GLN A 184 3.35 8.59 1.51
CA GLN A 184 4.03 7.29 1.40
C GLN A 184 3.06 6.14 1.15
N LYS A 185 1.91 6.13 1.82
CA LYS A 185 0.84 5.14 1.60
C LYS A 185 0.36 5.16 0.15
N MET A 186 0.19 6.35 -0.43
CA MET A 186 -0.24 6.52 -1.82
C MET A 186 0.84 6.10 -2.82
N ALA A 187 2.11 6.41 -2.57
CA ALA A 187 3.23 6.00 -3.42
C ALA A 187 3.33 4.47 -3.52
N LYS A 188 3.25 3.76 -2.39
CA LYS A 188 3.21 2.29 -2.36
C LYS A 188 2.02 1.71 -3.12
N ALA A 189 0.83 2.30 -2.96
CA ALA A 189 -0.36 1.85 -3.68
C ALA A 189 -0.21 1.98 -5.21
N HIS A 190 0.52 3.00 -5.68
CA HIS A 190 0.85 3.18 -7.09
C HIS A 190 1.88 2.16 -7.58
N GLU A 191 2.94 1.88 -6.81
CA GLU A 191 3.94 0.87 -7.14
C GLU A 191 3.32 -0.54 -7.21
N ASP A 192 2.49 -0.91 -6.23
CA ASP A 192 1.75 -2.18 -6.22
C ASP A 192 0.81 -2.31 -7.43
N LYS A 193 0.20 -1.20 -7.88
CA LYS A 193 -0.66 -1.19 -9.07
C LYS A 193 0.14 -1.46 -10.36
N ILE A 194 1.31 -0.83 -10.51
CA ILE A 194 2.20 -1.03 -11.65
C ILE A 194 2.71 -2.48 -11.68
N ILE A 195 3.07 -3.06 -10.52
CA ILE A 195 3.53 -4.45 -10.43
C ILE A 195 2.41 -5.43 -10.80
N LEU A 196 1.16 -5.14 -10.44
CA LEU A 196 0.01 -5.97 -10.81
C LEU A 196 -0.33 -5.88 -12.30
N GLU A 197 -0.06 -4.75 -12.94
CA GLU A 197 -0.22 -4.59 -14.40
C GLU A 197 0.91 -5.25 -15.19
N VAL A 198 2.10 -5.42 -14.59
CA VAL A 198 3.29 -6.05 -15.21
C VAL A 198 3.42 -7.56 -14.87
N SER A 199 2.77 -8.03 -13.81
CA SER A 199 2.93 -9.40 -13.29
C SER A 199 1.80 -10.37 -13.63
N GLU A 200 1.23 -10.31 -14.85
CA GLU A 200 0.78 -11.57 -15.43
C GLU A 200 2.04 -12.25 -16.02
N PRO A 201 2.50 -13.39 -15.48
CA PRO A 201 3.51 -14.17 -16.18
C PRO A 201 2.84 -14.67 -17.45
N ASN A 202 3.04 -13.93 -18.53
CA ASN A 202 2.75 -14.41 -19.86
C ASN A 202 3.77 -15.55 -20.12
N ASN A 203 3.43 -16.75 -19.65
CA ASN A 203 4.23 -17.97 -19.85
C ASN A 203 4.31 -18.37 -21.34
N GLY A 204 4.31 -17.41 -22.25
CA GLY A 204 4.26 -17.66 -23.69
C GLY A 204 2.91 -18.19 -24.18
N LYS A 205 1.87 -18.19 -23.33
CA LYS A 205 0.53 -18.58 -23.74
C LYS A 205 -0.13 -17.46 -24.52
N PRO A 206 -0.68 -17.74 -25.71
CA PRO A 206 -1.41 -16.74 -26.48
C PRO A 206 -2.65 -16.26 -25.72
N LYS A 207 -3.02 -15.00 -25.96
CA LYS A 207 -4.27 -14.42 -25.48
C LYS A 207 -5.37 -14.66 -26.50
N ASP A 208 -6.54 -15.06 -26.04
CA ASP A 208 -7.77 -15.05 -26.83
C ASP A 208 -8.03 -13.60 -27.30
N PRO A 209 -8.06 -13.33 -28.62
CA PRO A 209 -8.15 -11.97 -29.13
C PRO A 209 -9.51 -11.31 -28.87
N ILE A 210 -10.52 -12.10 -28.50
CA ILE A 210 -11.88 -11.61 -28.22
C ILE A 210 -12.00 -11.15 -26.75
N CYS A 211 -11.53 -11.98 -25.80
CA CYS A 211 -11.77 -11.75 -24.37
C CYS A 211 -10.50 -11.48 -23.56
N GLY A 212 -9.31 -11.64 -24.16
CA GLY A 212 -8.03 -11.41 -23.51
C GLY A 212 -7.58 -12.49 -22.52
N MET A 213 -8.32 -13.59 -22.38
CA MET A 213 -7.92 -14.71 -21.54
C MET A 213 -6.68 -15.41 -22.08
N LEU A 214 -5.78 -15.85 -21.20
CA LEU A 214 -4.66 -16.71 -21.56
C LEU A 214 -5.18 -18.10 -21.87
N VAL A 215 -4.85 -18.61 -23.05
CA VAL A 215 -5.25 -19.93 -23.52
C VAL A 215 -4.01 -20.80 -23.69
N ASP A 216 -4.05 -22.03 -23.20
CA ASP A 216 -2.98 -22.99 -23.40
C ASP A 216 -3.15 -23.68 -24.76
N PRO A 217 -2.25 -23.45 -25.72
CA PRO A 217 -2.37 -24.09 -27.06
C PRO A 217 -2.41 -25.61 -27.02
N LEU A 218 -1.83 -26.23 -25.97
CA LEU A 218 -1.78 -27.68 -25.83
C LEU A 218 -3.09 -28.31 -25.36
N THR A 219 -3.96 -27.48 -24.74
CA THR A 219 -5.25 -27.93 -24.17
C THR A 219 -6.45 -27.19 -24.72
N ALA A 220 -6.24 -26.28 -25.67
CA ALA A 220 -7.31 -25.49 -26.26
C ALA A 220 -8.18 -26.33 -27.21
N ASP A 221 -9.46 -26.46 -26.90
CA ASP A 221 -10.45 -27.14 -27.76
C ASP A 221 -10.88 -26.29 -28.96
N HIS A 222 -10.57 -24.99 -28.94
CA HIS A 222 -11.04 -24.03 -29.94
C HIS A 222 -9.87 -23.23 -30.52
N SER A 223 -9.63 -23.36 -31.83
CA SER A 223 -8.64 -22.57 -32.56
C SER A 223 -9.17 -22.20 -33.96
N SER A 224 -8.60 -21.14 -34.55
CA SER A 224 -8.88 -20.71 -35.94
C SER A 224 -7.62 -20.13 -36.57
N ASP A 225 -7.43 -20.36 -37.85
CA ASP A 225 -6.31 -19.83 -38.63
C ASP A 225 -6.75 -18.60 -39.42
N TYR A 226 -6.01 -17.50 -39.29
CA TYR A 226 -6.22 -16.31 -40.10
C TYR A 226 -4.86 -15.72 -40.50
N GLU A 227 -4.70 -15.45 -41.78
CA GLU A 227 -3.46 -14.94 -42.41
C GLU A 227 -2.19 -15.72 -42.06
N GLY A 228 -2.31 -17.05 -41.83
CA GLY A 228 -1.18 -17.93 -41.51
C GLY A 228 -0.79 -17.91 -40.03
N ILE A 229 -1.57 -17.27 -39.17
CA ILE A 229 -1.41 -17.26 -37.71
C ILE A 229 -2.55 -18.06 -37.08
N THR A 230 -2.22 -19.00 -36.19
CA THR A 230 -3.22 -19.74 -35.41
C THR A 230 -3.59 -18.99 -34.14
N PHE A 231 -4.86 -18.69 -34.00
CA PHE A 231 -5.44 -18.07 -32.80
C PHE A 231 -6.15 -19.11 -31.96
N TYR A 232 -6.00 -18.99 -30.64
CA TYR A 232 -6.58 -19.93 -29.67
C TYR A 232 -7.64 -19.21 -28.83
N PHE A 233 -8.76 -19.88 -28.57
CA PHE A 233 -9.92 -19.30 -27.91
C PHE A 233 -10.28 -20.07 -26.65
N CYS A 234 -10.73 -19.35 -25.63
CA CYS A 234 -11.16 -19.94 -24.36
C CYS A 234 -12.48 -20.74 -24.48
N CYS A 235 -13.28 -20.45 -25.51
CA CYS A 235 -14.56 -21.11 -25.77
C CYS A 235 -15.01 -20.98 -27.24
N GLY A 236 -16.00 -21.78 -27.64
CA GLY A 236 -16.55 -21.79 -28.99
C GLY A 236 -17.14 -20.45 -29.43
N GLY A 237 -17.77 -19.71 -28.50
CA GLY A 237 -18.36 -18.40 -28.83
C GLY A 237 -17.31 -17.32 -29.14
N CYS A 238 -16.12 -17.34 -28.52
CA CYS A 238 -15.00 -16.46 -28.90
C CYS A 238 -14.52 -16.80 -30.31
N LYS A 239 -14.38 -18.09 -30.61
CA LYS A 239 -14.01 -18.56 -31.95
C LYS A 239 -15.02 -18.09 -33.01
N GLU A 240 -16.30 -18.34 -32.84
CA GLU A 240 -17.36 -17.94 -33.79
C GLU A 240 -17.38 -16.44 -34.06
N ARG A 241 -17.20 -15.64 -33.01
CA ARG A 241 -17.12 -14.18 -33.10
C ARG A 241 -15.88 -13.72 -33.87
N PHE A 242 -14.73 -14.34 -33.62
CA PHE A 242 -13.52 -14.07 -34.37
C PHE A 242 -13.70 -14.42 -35.87
N GLU A 243 -14.27 -15.57 -36.18
CA GLU A 243 -14.49 -16.05 -37.55
C GLU A 243 -15.49 -15.18 -38.32
N THR A 244 -16.36 -14.45 -37.59
CA THR A 244 -17.32 -13.52 -38.24
C THR A 244 -16.61 -12.27 -38.79
N GLU A 245 -15.64 -11.72 -38.10
CA GLU A 245 -14.91 -10.50 -38.48
C GLU A 245 -13.45 -10.50 -37.98
N PRO A 246 -12.58 -11.40 -38.51
CA PRO A 246 -11.22 -11.58 -38.00
C PRO A 246 -10.37 -10.31 -38.02
N ALA A 247 -10.52 -9.48 -39.07
CA ALA A 247 -9.75 -8.25 -39.24
C ALA A 247 -9.99 -7.19 -38.13
N ALA A 248 -11.07 -7.32 -37.38
CA ALA A 248 -11.35 -6.38 -36.26
C ALA A 248 -10.56 -6.71 -34.99
N TYR A 249 -9.88 -7.89 -34.90
CA TYR A 249 -9.25 -8.42 -33.70
C TYR A 249 -7.75 -8.75 -33.86
N VAL A 250 -7.18 -8.42 -35.03
CA VAL A 250 -5.77 -8.70 -35.39
C VAL A 250 -4.97 -7.42 -35.59
#